data_3acf2094a73e5bbdedc500ae33e341a7
#
_entry.id   3acf2094a73e5bbdedc500ae33e341a7
#
_cell.length_a   1.000
_cell.length_b   1.000
_cell.length_c   1.000
_cell.angle_alpha   90.00
_cell.angle_beta   90.00
_cell.angle_gamma   90.00
#
_symmetry.space_group_name_H-M   'P 1'
#
loop_
_entity.id
_entity.type
_entity.pdbx_description
1 polymer ?
#
loop_
_entity_poly.entity_id
_entity_poly.type
_entity_poly.pdbx_seq_one_letter_code
_entity_poly.pdbx_strand_id
1 'polypeptide(L)'
;LLGYISSRPHLMTYYDATDMKTNTLTPNSQEVIAKLEGGLTITTYVNALDEKDLWAGLPVNMKNDQELFRPYMRFKPEIKMKYVYYYDTVTSPSQDKRYPDLNTEQRAKEIMRIHGLDSNMFLKPEEIRAQIDLLPEKNKFVRVLERESGEKTFLRVYNDMGHFPREAEITAAFKRIVMELPKVGFLTGHGERDIKKLGDRDYNSFTLDKSFRYA
;
A
#
# COMPACT_ATOMS: atom_id res chain seq x y z
N LEU A 1 -12.34 6.47 -37.22
CA LEU A 1 -13.38 6.88 -36.25
C LEU A 1 -13.74 5.73 -35.30
N LEU A 2 -14.04 4.51 -35.81
CA LEU A 2 -14.37 3.34 -34.98
C LEU A 2 -13.23 2.96 -34.02
N GLY A 3 -11.97 2.94 -34.46
CA GLY A 3 -10.82 2.66 -33.62
C GLY A 3 -10.63 3.66 -32.47
N TYR A 4 -10.94 4.94 -32.72
CA TYR A 4 -10.89 5.97 -31.67
C TYR A 4 -12.01 5.78 -30.63
N ILE A 5 -13.19 5.40 -31.04
CA ILE A 5 -14.32 5.13 -30.15
C ILE A 5 -14.04 3.88 -29.31
N SER A 6 -13.59 2.79 -29.92
CA SER A 6 -13.32 1.53 -29.22
C SER A 6 -12.10 1.60 -28.27
N SER A 7 -11.23 2.60 -28.43
CA SER A 7 -10.09 2.81 -27.52
C SER A 7 -10.46 3.57 -26.23
N ARG A 8 -11.71 4.03 -26.10
CA ARG A 8 -12.15 4.71 -24.87
C ARG A 8 -12.24 3.71 -23.72
N PRO A 9 -11.65 4.03 -22.53
CA PRO A 9 -11.62 3.10 -21.38
C PRO A 9 -12.99 2.52 -21.02
N HIS A 10 -14.04 3.32 -21.07
CA HIS A 10 -15.42 2.88 -20.77
C HIS A 10 -16.05 1.94 -21.77
N LEU A 11 -15.48 1.81 -22.98
CA LEU A 11 -15.96 0.93 -24.06
C LEU A 11 -15.06 -0.29 -24.25
N MET A 12 -13.96 -0.36 -23.52
CA MET A 12 -13.05 -1.50 -23.57
C MET A 12 -13.65 -2.68 -22.82
N THR A 13 -13.79 -3.81 -23.51
CA THR A 13 -14.18 -5.08 -22.90
C THR A 13 -12.96 -6.00 -22.84
N TYR A 14 -12.69 -6.55 -21.68
CA TYR A 14 -11.59 -7.47 -21.47
C TYR A 14 -12.11 -8.89 -21.32
N TYR A 15 -11.56 -9.81 -22.11
CA TYR A 15 -11.83 -11.23 -21.99
C TYR A 15 -10.54 -11.97 -21.64
N ASP A 16 -10.57 -12.71 -20.55
CA ASP A 16 -9.47 -13.58 -20.18
C ASP A 16 -9.64 -14.94 -20.86
N ALA A 17 -8.80 -15.18 -21.88
CA ALA A 17 -8.82 -16.41 -22.66
C ALA A 17 -8.06 -17.58 -22.00
N THR A 18 -7.42 -17.35 -20.84
CA THR A 18 -6.72 -18.42 -20.11
C THR A 18 -7.72 -19.38 -19.47
N ASP A 19 -7.42 -20.68 -19.46
CA ASP A 19 -8.27 -21.72 -18.86
C ASP A 19 -8.52 -21.45 -17.36
N MET A 20 -7.49 -21.01 -16.65
CA MET A 20 -7.52 -20.74 -15.21
C MET A 20 -7.98 -19.32 -14.86
N LYS A 21 -8.30 -18.48 -15.83
CA LYS A 21 -8.68 -17.06 -15.64
C LYS A 21 -7.67 -16.27 -14.79
N THR A 22 -6.39 -16.53 -15.00
CA THR A 22 -5.29 -15.99 -14.18
C THR A 22 -5.05 -14.49 -14.38
N ASN A 23 -5.56 -13.91 -15.47
CA ASN A 23 -5.39 -12.49 -15.80
C ASN A 23 -6.60 -11.62 -15.43
N THR A 24 -7.58 -12.21 -14.72
CA THR A 24 -8.75 -11.47 -14.24
C THR A 24 -8.87 -11.58 -12.72
N LEU A 25 -9.64 -10.68 -12.12
CA LEU A 25 -9.93 -10.70 -10.69
C LEU A 25 -10.83 -11.88 -10.34
N THR A 26 -10.68 -12.40 -9.13
CA THR A 26 -11.63 -13.38 -8.58
C THR A 26 -13.05 -12.78 -8.48
N PRO A 27 -14.12 -13.60 -8.49
CA PRO A 27 -15.50 -13.10 -8.38
C PRO A 27 -15.71 -12.20 -7.15
N ASN A 28 -15.11 -12.56 -6.01
CA ASN A 28 -15.17 -11.73 -4.80
C ASN A 28 -14.53 -10.35 -4.99
N SER A 29 -13.39 -10.28 -5.66
CA SER A 29 -12.72 -9.00 -5.95
C SER A 29 -13.51 -8.16 -6.94
N GLN A 30 -14.12 -8.79 -7.94
CA GLN A 30 -15.01 -8.12 -8.88
C GLN A 30 -16.25 -7.52 -8.18
N GLU A 31 -16.88 -8.27 -7.29
CA GLU A 31 -18.02 -7.79 -6.50
C GLU A 31 -17.64 -6.59 -5.63
N VAL A 32 -16.48 -6.63 -5.01
CA VAL A 32 -15.99 -5.53 -4.17
C VAL A 32 -15.73 -4.29 -4.99
N ILE A 33 -15.00 -4.40 -6.11
CA ILE A 33 -14.65 -3.24 -6.93
C ILE A 33 -15.87 -2.62 -7.63
N ALA A 34 -16.90 -3.42 -7.93
CA ALA A 34 -18.16 -2.94 -8.49
C ALA A 34 -18.91 -1.98 -7.54
N LYS A 35 -18.67 -2.08 -6.23
CA LYS A 35 -19.25 -1.19 -5.21
C LYS A 35 -18.53 0.15 -5.09
N LEU A 36 -17.39 0.32 -5.77
CA LEU A 36 -16.67 1.59 -5.77
C LEU A 36 -17.42 2.61 -6.63
N GLU A 37 -18.00 3.59 -5.99
CA GLU A 37 -18.63 4.75 -6.64
C GLU A 37 -17.62 5.91 -6.74
N GLY A 38 -17.55 6.57 -7.89
CA GLY A 38 -16.63 7.67 -8.17
C GLY A 38 -15.19 7.21 -8.41
N GLY A 39 -14.27 8.17 -8.41
CA GLY A 39 -12.85 7.94 -8.59
C GLY A 39 -12.14 7.53 -7.31
N LEU A 40 -11.00 6.87 -7.49
CA LEU A 40 -10.12 6.48 -6.39
C LEU A 40 -8.66 6.73 -6.80
N THR A 41 -7.87 7.27 -5.87
CA THR A 41 -6.44 7.42 -6.04
C THR A 41 -5.68 6.48 -5.11
N ILE A 42 -4.78 5.68 -5.66
CA ILE A 42 -3.84 4.86 -4.91
C ILE A 42 -2.52 5.62 -4.88
N THR A 43 -2.16 6.16 -3.71
CA THR A 43 -0.89 6.86 -3.53
C THR A 43 0.12 5.96 -2.85
N THR A 44 1.23 5.69 -3.51
CA THR A 44 2.38 4.97 -2.95
C THR A 44 3.34 5.98 -2.34
N TYR A 45 3.56 5.90 -1.04
CA TYR A 45 4.52 6.72 -0.29
C TYR A 45 5.84 5.97 -0.14
N VAL A 46 6.92 6.57 -0.62
CA VAL A 46 8.26 5.96 -0.69
C VAL A 46 9.23 6.78 0.12
N ASN A 47 9.68 6.23 1.25
CA ASN A 47 10.67 6.89 2.10
C ASN A 47 12.09 6.49 1.69
N ALA A 48 12.95 7.47 1.41
CA ALA A 48 14.35 7.24 1.07
C ALA A 48 15.11 6.49 2.18
N LEU A 49 14.71 6.66 3.45
CA LEU A 49 15.34 6.00 4.60
C LEU A 49 14.81 4.59 4.87
N ASP A 50 13.77 4.14 4.18
CA ASP A 50 13.30 2.76 4.27
C ASP A 50 14.07 1.86 3.30
N GLU A 51 15.36 1.63 3.55
CA GLU A 51 16.25 0.88 2.64
C GLU A 51 15.70 -0.49 2.26
N LYS A 52 14.93 -1.12 3.16
CA LYS A 52 14.34 -2.44 2.90
C LYS A 52 13.35 -2.41 1.74
N ASP A 53 12.52 -1.38 1.70
CA ASP A 53 11.40 -1.32 0.76
C ASP A 53 11.58 -0.20 -0.30
N LEU A 54 12.63 0.63 -0.19
CA LEU A 54 12.93 1.70 -1.14
C LEU A 54 12.97 1.21 -2.59
N TRP A 55 13.63 0.07 -2.84
CA TRP A 55 13.77 -0.47 -4.19
C TRP A 55 12.42 -0.74 -4.89
N ALA A 56 11.40 -1.16 -4.12
CA ALA A 56 10.06 -1.44 -4.66
C ALA A 56 9.37 -0.17 -5.17
N GLY A 57 9.69 0.99 -4.58
CA GLY A 57 9.15 2.29 -4.97
C GLY A 57 10.01 3.06 -5.96
N LEU A 58 11.20 2.57 -6.34
CA LEU A 58 12.04 3.29 -7.30
C LEU A 58 11.34 3.50 -8.63
N PRO A 59 11.60 4.62 -9.34
CA PRO A 59 10.99 4.91 -10.63
C PRO A 59 11.12 3.78 -11.65
N VAL A 60 12.24 3.06 -11.63
CA VAL A 60 12.49 1.90 -12.51
C VAL A 60 11.52 0.73 -12.25
N ASN A 61 11.00 0.61 -11.04
CA ASN A 61 10.09 -0.47 -10.62
C ASN A 61 8.61 -0.07 -10.64
N MET A 62 8.28 1.21 -10.86
CA MET A 62 6.90 1.72 -10.89
C MET A 62 6.01 0.93 -11.86
N LYS A 63 6.54 0.54 -13.02
CA LYS A 63 5.78 -0.21 -14.01
C LYS A 63 5.34 -1.57 -13.46
N ASN A 64 6.23 -2.26 -12.77
CA ASN A 64 5.92 -3.57 -12.16
C ASN A 64 4.89 -3.42 -11.05
N ASP A 65 4.97 -2.36 -10.25
CA ASP A 65 3.98 -2.06 -9.22
C ASP A 65 2.61 -1.76 -9.84
N GLN A 66 2.54 -0.97 -10.91
CA GLN A 66 1.29 -0.66 -11.61
C GLN A 66 0.63 -1.91 -12.22
N GLU A 67 1.40 -2.88 -12.70
CA GLU A 67 0.87 -4.13 -13.26
C GLU A 67 0.02 -4.92 -12.23
N LEU A 68 0.33 -4.82 -10.95
CA LEU A 68 -0.45 -5.48 -9.88
C LEU A 68 -1.87 -4.92 -9.77
N PHE A 69 -2.04 -3.64 -10.06
CA PHE A 69 -3.34 -2.96 -10.00
C PHE A 69 -4.07 -2.96 -11.35
N ARG A 70 -3.40 -3.36 -12.42
CA ARG A 70 -3.99 -3.38 -13.76
C ARG A 70 -5.33 -4.13 -13.84
N PRO A 71 -5.52 -5.33 -13.24
CA PRO A 71 -6.81 -6.00 -13.24
C PRO A 71 -7.92 -5.13 -12.65
N TYR A 72 -7.66 -4.43 -11.54
CA TYR A 72 -8.62 -3.52 -10.92
C TYR A 72 -8.95 -2.31 -11.81
N MET A 73 -7.93 -1.70 -12.42
CA MET A 73 -8.08 -0.57 -13.34
C MET A 73 -8.86 -0.93 -14.62
N ARG A 74 -8.84 -2.20 -15.02
CA ARG A 74 -9.68 -2.70 -16.13
C ARG A 74 -11.16 -2.70 -15.75
N PHE A 75 -11.50 -3.07 -14.53
CA PHE A 75 -12.88 -3.04 -14.03
C PHE A 75 -13.34 -1.64 -13.65
N LYS A 76 -12.42 -0.79 -13.19
CA LYS A 76 -12.70 0.57 -12.73
C LYS A 76 -11.64 1.55 -13.26
N PRO A 77 -11.82 2.07 -14.49
CA PRO A 77 -10.84 2.95 -15.15
C PRO A 77 -10.59 4.28 -14.42
N GLU A 78 -11.47 4.66 -13.49
CA GLU A 78 -11.35 5.85 -12.67
C GLU A 78 -10.31 5.71 -11.54
N ILE A 79 -9.75 4.52 -11.34
CA ILE A 79 -8.64 4.31 -10.41
C ILE A 79 -7.38 4.92 -10.99
N LYS A 80 -6.75 5.82 -10.22
CA LYS A 80 -5.48 6.48 -10.56
C LYS A 80 -4.39 6.02 -9.62
N MET A 81 -3.16 5.94 -10.10
CA MET A 81 -1.98 5.67 -9.28
C MET A 81 -1.07 6.89 -9.22
N LYS A 82 -0.56 7.18 -8.02
CA LYS A 82 0.35 8.28 -7.73
C LYS A 82 1.50 7.78 -6.86
N TYR A 83 2.68 8.36 -7.04
CA TYR A 83 3.86 8.09 -6.22
C TYR A 83 4.32 9.39 -5.58
N VAL A 84 4.59 9.33 -4.27
CA VAL A 84 5.10 10.44 -3.48
C VAL A 84 6.40 9.97 -2.83
N TYR A 85 7.49 10.62 -3.20
CA TYR A 85 8.81 10.37 -2.64
C TYR A 85 9.05 11.35 -1.52
N TYR A 86 9.59 10.89 -0.42
CA TYR A 86 9.91 11.71 0.73
C TYR A 86 11.08 11.13 1.53
N TYR A 87 11.58 11.86 2.50
CA TYR A 87 12.42 11.30 3.54
C TYR A 87 11.92 11.75 4.91
N ASP A 88 11.87 10.83 5.84
CA ASP A 88 11.58 11.08 7.25
C ASP A 88 12.14 9.95 8.11
N THR A 89 12.30 10.20 9.40
CA THR A 89 12.94 9.29 10.35
C THR A 89 12.30 7.90 10.34
N VAL A 90 13.13 6.88 10.15
CA VAL A 90 12.78 5.45 10.25
C VAL A 90 13.68 4.83 11.31
N THR A 91 13.12 3.98 12.17
CA THR A 91 13.93 3.18 13.09
C THR A 91 14.68 2.11 12.30
N SER A 92 15.99 2.27 12.18
CA SER A 92 16.87 1.35 11.44
C SER A 92 18.23 1.22 12.14
N PRO A 93 18.39 0.18 12.99
CA PRO A 93 19.67 -0.05 13.69
C PRO A 93 20.86 -0.24 12.74
N SER A 94 20.62 -0.72 11.53
CA SER A 94 21.66 -0.86 10.49
C SER A 94 22.15 0.50 9.98
N GLN A 95 21.23 1.45 9.78
CA GLN A 95 21.60 2.81 9.37
C GLN A 95 22.28 3.57 10.51
N ASP A 96 21.80 3.42 11.74
CA ASP A 96 22.41 4.06 12.90
C ASP A 96 23.87 3.62 13.08
N LYS A 97 24.13 2.33 12.84
CA LYS A 97 25.49 1.79 12.85
C LYS A 97 26.33 2.25 11.66
N ARG A 98 25.73 2.38 10.47
CA ARG A 98 26.45 2.75 9.24
C ARG A 98 26.74 4.25 9.16
N TYR A 99 25.85 5.06 9.70
CA TYR A 99 25.89 6.52 9.61
C TYR A 99 25.69 7.17 10.99
N PRO A 100 26.58 6.93 11.99
CA PRO A 100 26.36 7.37 13.35
C PRO A 100 26.35 8.90 13.47
N ASP A 101 27.13 9.59 12.65
CA ASP A 101 27.33 11.05 12.74
C ASP A 101 26.43 11.85 11.76
N LEU A 102 25.61 11.18 10.95
CA LEU A 102 24.75 11.85 9.98
C LEU A 102 23.35 12.06 10.55
N ASN A 103 22.81 13.27 10.38
CA ASN A 103 21.42 13.56 10.65
C ASN A 103 20.50 12.97 9.56
N THR A 104 19.17 13.05 9.78
CA THR A 104 18.14 12.47 8.88
C THR A 104 18.29 12.94 7.43
N GLU A 105 18.50 14.26 7.23
CA GLU A 105 18.67 14.82 5.87
C GLU A 105 19.97 14.35 5.21
N GLN A 106 21.06 14.32 5.95
CA GLN A 106 22.35 13.87 5.44
C GLN A 106 22.32 12.39 5.07
N ARG A 107 21.67 11.54 5.90
CA ARG A 107 21.46 10.11 5.60
C ARG A 107 20.63 9.95 4.33
N ALA A 108 19.53 10.70 4.19
CA ALA A 108 18.68 10.65 3.02
C ALA A 108 19.46 11.05 1.75
N LYS A 109 20.23 12.14 1.78
CA LYS A 109 21.07 12.57 0.65
C LYS A 109 22.09 11.49 0.25
N GLU A 110 22.71 10.84 1.22
CA GLU A 110 23.68 9.77 0.94
C GLU A 110 23.02 8.55 0.31
N ILE A 111 21.84 8.13 0.79
CA ILE A 111 21.08 7.02 0.19
C ILE A 111 20.62 7.38 -1.22
N MET A 112 20.10 8.59 -1.43
CA MET A 112 19.70 9.06 -2.77
C MET A 112 20.90 9.05 -3.73
N ARG A 113 22.07 9.49 -3.27
CA ARG A 113 23.31 9.47 -4.06
C ARG A 113 23.72 8.06 -4.45
N ILE A 114 23.67 7.11 -3.52
CA ILE A 114 24.01 5.70 -3.75
C ILE A 114 23.09 5.07 -4.80
N HIS A 115 21.80 5.42 -4.78
CA HIS A 115 20.81 4.91 -5.73
C HIS A 115 20.65 5.74 -7.00
N GLY A 116 21.46 6.80 -7.18
CA GLY A 116 21.39 7.69 -8.35
C GLY A 116 20.05 8.44 -8.48
N LEU A 117 19.43 8.78 -7.34
CA LEU A 117 18.13 9.46 -7.30
C LEU A 117 18.29 10.99 -7.24
N ASP A 118 17.41 11.71 -7.94
CA ASP A 118 17.34 13.16 -7.84
C ASP A 118 16.70 13.57 -6.51
N SER A 119 17.47 14.28 -5.68
CA SER A 119 17.01 14.75 -4.38
C SER A 119 15.82 15.72 -4.45
N ASN A 120 15.64 16.40 -5.59
CA ASN A 120 14.53 17.34 -5.77
C ASN A 120 13.16 16.67 -5.89
N MET A 121 13.13 15.39 -6.16
CA MET A 121 11.86 14.62 -6.18
C MET A 121 11.36 14.22 -4.79
N PHE A 122 12.17 14.41 -3.74
CA PHE A 122 11.85 13.97 -2.38
C PHE A 122 11.37 15.15 -1.52
N LEU A 123 10.15 14.99 -0.98
CA LEU A 123 9.61 15.92 0.02
C LEU A 123 10.39 15.84 1.32
N LYS A 124 10.55 16.99 1.96
CA LYS A 124 11.15 17.09 3.30
C LYS A 124 10.18 16.60 4.38
N PRO A 125 10.67 16.31 5.60
CA PRO A 125 9.82 15.85 6.70
C PRO A 125 8.62 16.76 6.98
N GLU A 126 8.82 18.08 6.94
CA GLU A 126 7.75 19.04 7.19
C GLU A 126 6.69 19.01 6.10
N GLU A 127 7.11 18.83 4.84
CA GLU A 127 6.23 18.83 3.68
C GLU A 127 5.36 17.57 3.62
N ILE A 128 5.93 16.39 3.94
CA ILE A 128 5.15 15.15 3.97
C ILE A 128 4.20 15.12 5.17
N ARG A 129 4.64 15.56 6.36
CA ARG A 129 3.82 15.60 7.57
C ARG A 129 2.64 16.57 7.46
N ALA A 130 2.78 17.63 6.66
CA ALA A 130 1.68 18.54 6.34
C ALA A 130 0.62 17.90 5.44
N GLN A 131 0.96 16.85 4.67
CA GLN A 131 0.03 16.17 3.75
C GLN A 131 -0.63 14.95 4.39
N ILE A 132 0.13 14.18 5.18
CA ILE A 132 -0.33 12.93 5.77
C ILE A 132 0.50 12.55 6.99
N ASP A 133 -0.14 11.97 8.01
CA ASP A 133 0.55 11.35 9.14
C ASP A 133 0.88 9.88 8.80
N LEU A 134 2.17 9.60 8.63
CA LEU A 134 2.71 8.27 8.37
C LEU A 134 3.41 7.66 9.59
N LEU A 135 3.39 8.32 10.75
CA LEU A 135 3.97 7.78 11.99
C LEU A 135 3.34 6.46 12.44
N PRO A 136 2.01 6.25 12.33
CA PRO A 136 1.40 4.95 12.65
C PRO A 136 1.94 3.82 11.79
N GLU A 137 2.40 4.12 10.58
CA GLU A 137 3.06 3.18 9.65
C GLU A 137 4.60 3.22 9.80
N LYS A 138 5.13 3.85 10.86
CA LYS A 138 6.57 3.98 11.16
C LYS A 138 7.35 4.69 10.05
N ASN A 139 6.71 5.58 9.31
CA ASN A 139 7.25 6.25 8.12
C ASN A 139 7.81 5.30 7.07
N LYS A 140 7.28 4.09 6.97
CA LYS A 140 7.73 3.10 6.00
C LYS A 140 6.98 3.21 4.67
N PHE A 141 7.44 2.41 3.71
CA PHE A 141 6.76 2.23 2.44
C PHE A 141 5.32 1.76 2.64
N VAL A 142 4.35 2.54 2.14
CA VAL A 142 2.94 2.23 2.29
C VAL A 142 2.13 2.78 1.13
N ARG A 143 0.97 2.17 0.86
CA ARG A 143 -0.01 2.66 -0.11
C ARG A 143 -1.27 3.10 0.61
N VAL A 144 -1.79 4.24 0.16
CA VAL A 144 -3.06 4.79 0.65
C VAL A 144 -4.06 4.81 -0.50
N LEU A 145 -5.23 4.23 -0.26
CA LEU A 145 -6.39 4.35 -1.13
C LEU A 145 -7.22 5.54 -0.63
N GLU A 146 -7.55 6.46 -1.52
CA GLU A 146 -8.34 7.66 -1.22
C GLU A 146 -9.42 7.83 -2.27
N ARG A 147 -10.68 7.88 -1.83
CA ARG A 147 -11.83 8.18 -2.68
C ARG A 147 -11.93 9.69 -2.92
N GLU A 148 -12.61 10.08 -4.00
CA GLU A 148 -12.95 11.48 -4.26
C GLU A 148 -13.82 12.09 -3.15
N SER A 149 -14.57 11.28 -2.40
CA SER A 149 -15.35 11.66 -1.22
C SER A 149 -14.48 11.96 0.02
N GLY A 150 -13.17 11.64 -0.03
CA GLY A 150 -12.21 11.92 1.04
C GLY A 150 -11.94 10.76 1.99
N GLU A 151 -12.68 9.65 1.87
CA GLU A 151 -12.39 8.46 2.69
C GLU A 151 -11.04 7.84 2.30
N LYS A 152 -10.26 7.47 3.32
CA LYS A 152 -8.91 6.92 3.17
C LYS A 152 -8.75 5.60 3.90
N THR A 153 -7.96 4.71 3.33
CA THR A 153 -7.50 3.50 3.99
C THR A 153 -6.08 3.15 3.55
N PHE A 154 -5.32 2.50 4.44
CA PHE A 154 -4.01 1.98 4.12
C PHE A 154 -4.12 0.59 3.46
N LEU A 155 -3.39 0.38 2.39
CA LEU A 155 -3.16 -0.96 1.86
C LEU A 155 -1.90 -1.53 2.51
N ARG A 156 -2.07 -2.53 3.36
CA ARG A 156 -1.00 -3.21 4.06
C ARG A 156 -0.76 -4.59 3.49
N VAL A 157 0.50 -4.99 3.45
CA VAL A 157 0.94 -6.31 3.01
C VAL A 157 1.13 -7.18 4.22
N TYR A 158 0.41 -8.31 4.28
CA TYR A 158 0.42 -9.21 5.45
C TYR A 158 1.63 -10.15 5.47
N ASN A 159 2.32 -10.28 4.35
CA ASN A 159 3.53 -11.10 4.26
C ASN A 159 4.78 -10.24 4.41
N ASP A 160 5.54 -10.44 5.48
CA ASP A 160 6.80 -9.73 5.74
C ASP A 160 7.89 -9.97 4.68
N MET A 161 7.75 -11.03 3.90
CA MET A 161 8.67 -11.37 2.80
C MET A 161 8.25 -10.74 1.48
N GLY A 162 7.04 -10.16 1.40
CA GLY A 162 6.49 -9.59 0.18
C GLY A 162 6.47 -8.06 0.23
N HIS A 163 7.03 -7.42 -0.80
CA HIS A 163 6.94 -5.96 -0.98
C HIS A 163 5.71 -5.57 -1.80
N PHE A 164 5.15 -6.54 -2.53
CA PHE A 164 4.02 -6.33 -3.42
C PHE A 164 2.77 -7.00 -2.86
N PRO A 165 1.63 -6.28 -2.83
CA PRO A 165 0.37 -6.83 -2.34
C PRO A 165 -0.16 -7.88 -3.30
N ARG A 166 -0.79 -8.91 -2.74
CA ARG A 166 -1.57 -9.89 -3.49
C ARG A 166 -3.00 -9.38 -3.67
N GLU A 167 -3.74 -10.03 -4.55
CA GLU A 167 -5.15 -9.71 -4.79
C GLU A 167 -5.98 -9.65 -3.50
N ALA A 168 -5.77 -10.59 -2.58
CA ALA A 168 -6.49 -10.62 -1.31
C ALA A 168 -6.26 -9.35 -0.46
N GLU A 169 -5.03 -8.83 -0.42
CA GLU A 169 -4.66 -7.65 0.35
C GLU A 169 -5.19 -6.37 -0.31
N ILE A 170 -5.13 -6.30 -1.64
CA ILE A 170 -5.71 -5.19 -2.40
C ILE A 170 -7.23 -5.17 -2.21
N THR A 171 -7.89 -6.32 -2.37
CA THR A 171 -9.34 -6.44 -2.21
C THR A 171 -9.78 -6.13 -0.78
N ALA A 172 -9.00 -6.53 0.25
CA ALA A 172 -9.27 -6.17 1.63
C ALA A 172 -9.18 -4.65 1.86
N ALA A 173 -8.23 -3.96 1.21
CA ALA A 173 -8.17 -2.50 1.26
C ALA A 173 -9.38 -1.86 0.58
N PHE A 174 -9.82 -2.35 -0.57
CA PHE A 174 -11.05 -1.88 -1.22
C PHE A 174 -12.27 -2.13 -0.34
N LYS A 175 -12.41 -3.30 0.29
CA LYS A 175 -13.53 -3.60 1.20
C LYS A 175 -13.65 -2.54 2.30
N ARG A 176 -12.55 -2.15 2.93
CA ARG A 176 -12.55 -1.14 4.00
C ARG A 176 -13.05 0.23 3.58
N ILE A 177 -13.00 0.54 2.29
CA ILE A 177 -13.37 1.86 1.77
C ILE A 177 -14.72 1.88 1.04
N VAL A 178 -15.25 0.72 0.65
CA VAL A 178 -16.52 0.63 -0.09
C VAL A 178 -17.64 -0.05 0.67
N MET A 179 -17.34 -0.64 1.84
CA MET A 179 -18.31 -1.41 2.62
C MET A 179 -18.16 -1.11 4.11
N GLU A 180 -19.28 -1.15 4.83
CA GLU A 180 -19.23 -1.23 6.28
C GLU A 180 -18.74 -2.63 6.69
N LEU A 181 -17.68 -2.65 7.49
CA LEU A 181 -17.09 -3.91 7.95
C LEU A 181 -17.75 -4.41 9.23
N PRO A 182 -17.87 -5.74 9.42
CA PRO A 182 -18.38 -6.31 10.66
C PRO A 182 -17.45 -5.97 11.83
N LYS A 183 -18.04 -5.68 12.98
CA LYS A 183 -17.29 -5.46 14.22
C LYS A 183 -16.96 -6.81 14.87
N VAL A 184 -15.70 -7.01 15.25
CA VAL A 184 -15.23 -8.20 15.96
C VAL A 184 -15.01 -7.83 17.42
N GLY A 185 -15.72 -8.50 18.33
CA GLY A 185 -15.55 -8.34 19.78
C GLY A 185 -14.65 -9.44 20.35
N PHE A 186 -13.72 -9.05 21.22
CA PHE A 186 -12.90 -9.99 21.99
C PHE A 186 -13.40 -10.03 23.43
N LEU A 187 -13.81 -11.21 23.90
CA LEU A 187 -14.15 -11.41 25.30
C LEU A 187 -12.88 -11.45 26.14
N THR A 188 -12.93 -10.82 27.30
CA THR A 188 -11.81 -10.78 28.25
C THR A 188 -12.35 -10.90 29.69
N GLY A 189 -11.52 -11.39 30.61
CA GLY A 189 -11.81 -11.37 32.04
C GLY A 189 -12.08 -12.72 32.70
N HIS A 190 -12.12 -13.85 31.95
CA HIS A 190 -12.42 -15.19 32.47
C HIS A 190 -11.34 -16.23 32.11
N GLY A 191 -10.11 -15.80 31.88
CA GLY A 191 -9.01 -16.68 31.46
C GLY A 191 -8.90 -16.86 29.94
N GLU A 192 -9.62 -16.06 29.16
CA GLU A 192 -9.48 -16.02 27.71
C GLU A 192 -8.10 -15.50 27.30
N ARG A 193 -7.77 -15.77 26.05
CA ARG A 193 -6.52 -15.27 25.46
C ARG A 193 -6.50 -13.74 25.42
N ASP A 194 -5.41 -13.18 25.92
CA ASP A 194 -5.23 -11.72 25.89
C ASP A 194 -4.78 -11.26 24.50
N ILE A 195 -5.55 -10.38 23.88
CA ILE A 195 -5.24 -9.79 22.57
C ILE A 195 -4.00 -8.90 22.58
N LYS A 196 -3.56 -8.46 23.77
CA LYS A 196 -2.38 -7.60 23.94
C LYS A 196 -1.10 -8.38 24.22
N LYS A 197 -1.21 -9.65 24.58
CA LYS A 197 -0.07 -10.52 24.83
C LYS A 197 0.36 -11.25 23.57
N LEU A 198 1.67 -11.29 23.38
CA LEU A 198 2.32 -12.00 22.28
C LEU A 198 2.96 -13.26 22.83
N GLY A 199 2.33 -14.41 22.60
CA GLY A 199 2.85 -15.69 23.06
C GLY A 199 2.12 -16.88 22.41
N ASP A 200 2.70 -18.08 22.55
CA ASP A 200 2.20 -19.29 21.88
C ASP A 200 0.78 -19.70 22.30
N ARG A 201 0.35 -19.29 23.50
CA ARG A 201 -0.98 -19.59 24.06
C ARG A 201 -1.97 -18.46 23.90
N ASP A 202 -1.50 -17.28 23.51
CA ASP A 202 -2.32 -16.09 23.28
C ASP A 202 -2.48 -15.83 21.79
N TYR A 203 -3.12 -14.73 21.42
CA TYR A 203 -3.14 -14.28 20.03
C TYR A 203 -1.75 -13.81 19.65
N ASN A 204 -1.11 -14.51 18.75
CA ASN A 204 0.24 -14.15 18.32
C ASN A 204 0.23 -12.92 17.42
N SER A 205 1.41 -12.34 17.23
CA SER A 205 1.61 -11.16 16.38
C SER A 205 1.13 -11.36 14.95
N PHE A 206 1.17 -12.59 14.44
CA PHE A 206 0.67 -12.88 13.10
C PHE A 206 -0.84 -12.68 13.00
N THR A 207 -1.60 -13.16 13.98
CA THR A 207 -3.07 -13.05 13.97
C THR A 207 -3.50 -11.60 14.21
N LEU A 208 -2.92 -10.93 15.22
CA LEU A 208 -3.35 -9.58 15.61
C LEU A 208 -2.71 -8.49 14.76
N ASP A 209 -1.39 -8.54 14.57
CA ASP A 209 -0.69 -7.49 13.85
C ASP A 209 -0.92 -7.56 12.34
N LYS A 210 -1.09 -8.76 11.78
CA LYS A 210 -1.17 -8.93 10.33
C LYS A 210 -2.57 -9.17 9.81
N SER A 211 -3.45 -9.74 10.62
CA SER A 211 -4.80 -10.07 10.19
C SER A 211 -5.88 -9.18 10.81
N PHE A 212 -5.81 -8.92 12.12
CA PHE A 212 -6.85 -8.16 12.81
C PHE A 212 -6.52 -6.71 13.09
N ARG A 213 -5.26 -6.39 13.39
CA ARG A 213 -4.87 -4.98 13.63
C ARG A 213 -5.01 -4.12 12.39
N TYR A 214 -4.87 -4.71 11.21
CA TYR A 214 -4.85 -4.03 9.92
C TYR A 214 -6.04 -4.41 9.01
N ALA A 215 -6.94 -5.25 9.49
CA ALA A 215 -8.14 -5.63 8.75
C ALA A 215 -9.23 -4.54 8.73
#